data_fc8adc53fd0d6843a49966e30826aa57
#
_entry.id   fc8adc53fd0d6843a49966e30826aa57
#
_cell.length_a   1.000
_cell.length_b   1.000
_cell.length_c   1.000
_cell.angle_alpha   90.00
_cell.angle_beta   90.00
_cell.angle_gamma   90.00
#
_symmetry.space_group_name_H-M   'P 1'
#
loop_
_entity.id
_entity.type
_entity.pdbx_description
1 polymer ?
#
loop_
_entity_poly.entity_id
_entity_poly.type
_entity_poly.pdbx_seq_one_letter_code
_entity_poly.pdbx_strand_id
1 'polypeptide(L)'
;MPAPVDNKPTVLIVDDTPANLDLLVEILKSQYRTKVAINGEKALELAGSGHPPDLILLDIMMPGLNGYEVCQRLKANPATRTIPVIFVTALGEVDDETRGLELGGVDYVTKPISPPIVKARIRTHLAVSAQSRELQHMVTQLETQAATLSEFNRTLEARVAEGVGQVERLGRLKRFFSPSVVDMLLSNTVEDPLKSHRREVAAVFVDLRGFTAFTETSDPEDVMQVLGEYHEGMGQMVMAYGGSLEHFAGDGMMIYFNDPVEIDNPAGVAVQMAISMQERFATLVAGWHKRGYALSMGIGVAQGFATIGAIGFEGRRDYGVIGTVTNLAARLCGEATGGQILISHRVYGFVSDFARTEPVGELQLKGFHRPITAYAVHGYQDGAVRLRA
;
A
#
# COMPACT_ATOMS: atom_id res chain seq x y z
N MET A 1 -21.05 47.93 7.73
CA MET A 1 -20.90 47.03 8.88
C MET A 1 -22.30 46.73 9.40
N PRO A 2 -22.76 45.49 9.50
CA PRO A 2 -24.01 45.21 10.16
C PRO A 2 -23.86 45.59 11.64
N ALA A 3 -24.91 46.17 12.21
CA ALA A 3 -24.96 46.54 13.62
C ALA A 3 -24.66 45.30 14.50
N PRO A 4 -23.97 45.49 15.65
CA PRO A 4 -23.70 44.34 16.54
C PRO A 4 -25.06 43.75 16.96
N VAL A 5 -25.26 42.49 16.62
CA VAL A 5 -26.43 41.73 17.09
C VAL A 5 -26.31 41.73 18.58
N ASP A 6 -27.26 42.41 19.24
CA ASP A 6 -27.34 42.43 20.71
C ASP A 6 -27.64 41.01 21.20
N ASN A 7 -26.60 40.30 21.60
CA ASN A 7 -26.59 38.87 21.90
C ASN A 7 -27.00 38.59 23.37
N LYS A 8 -27.80 39.49 24.00
CA LYS A 8 -28.26 39.29 25.35
C LYS A 8 -29.25 38.10 25.42
N PRO A 9 -29.08 37.18 26.37
CA PRO A 9 -30.05 36.12 26.57
C PRO A 9 -31.45 36.68 26.90
N THR A 10 -32.47 35.97 26.43
CA THR A 10 -33.87 36.36 26.62
C THR A 10 -34.46 35.60 27.81
N VAL A 11 -34.97 36.34 28.82
CA VAL A 11 -35.66 35.80 29.98
C VAL A 11 -37.15 36.08 29.84
N LEU A 12 -37.99 35.05 29.89
CA LEU A 12 -39.43 35.17 29.95
C LEU A 12 -39.85 35.22 31.43
N ILE A 13 -40.56 36.29 31.78
CA ILE A 13 -41.08 36.53 33.14
C ILE A 13 -42.57 36.28 33.08
N VAL A 14 -43.05 35.40 33.96
CA VAL A 14 -44.48 35.02 34.02
C VAL A 14 -45.00 35.23 35.44
N ASP A 15 -45.91 36.15 35.61
CA ASP A 15 -46.58 36.46 36.88
C ASP A 15 -47.92 37.14 36.55
N ASP A 16 -49.00 36.86 37.30
CA ASP A 16 -50.29 37.47 37.04
C ASP A 16 -50.42 38.89 37.66
N THR A 17 -49.47 39.26 38.49
CA THR A 17 -49.43 40.59 39.18
C THR A 17 -48.51 41.55 38.44
N PRO A 18 -49.05 42.65 37.85
CA PRO A 18 -48.24 43.62 37.08
C PRO A 18 -47.10 44.22 37.90
N ALA A 19 -47.26 44.48 39.17
CA ALA A 19 -46.18 45.03 40.01
C ALA A 19 -44.99 44.10 40.16
N ASN A 20 -45.20 42.77 40.16
CA ASN A 20 -44.09 41.78 40.13
C ASN A 20 -43.39 41.75 38.81
N LEU A 21 -44.12 41.83 37.69
CA LEU A 21 -43.56 41.91 36.35
C LEU A 21 -42.65 43.14 36.19
N ASP A 22 -43.16 44.34 36.57
CA ASP A 22 -42.43 45.58 36.52
C ASP A 22 -41.14 45.54 37.35
N LEU A 23 -41.21 44.99 38.56
CA LEU A 23 -40.05 44.79 39.42
C LEU A 23 -38.99 43.86 38.78
N LEU A 24 -39.38 42.71 38.28
CA LEU A 24 -38.47 41.77 37.66
C LEU A 24 -37.87 42.29 36.36
N VAL A 25 -38.67 42.96 35.55
CA VAL A 25 -38.18 43.66 34.33
C VAL A 25 -37.14 44.70 34.71
N GLU A 26 -37.40 45.54 35.72
CA GLU A 26 -36.44 46.58 36.16
C GLU A 26 -35.12 45.97 36.66
N ILE A 27 -35.18 44.85 37.39
CA ILE A 27 -34.00 44.14 37.87
C ILE A 27 -33.17 43.55 36.70
N LEU A 28 -33.83 43.05 35.65
CA LEU A 28 -33.17 42.23 34.61
C LEU A 28 -32.83 42.94 33.32
N LYS A 29 -33.51 44.06 32.94
CA LYS A 29 -33.39 44.76 31.67
C LYS A 29 -31.96 45.22 31.34
N SER A 30 -31.11 45.42 32.33
CA SER A 30 -29.71 45.86 32.10
C SER A 30 -28.84 44.73 31.50
N GLN A 31 -29.13 43.46 31.85
CA GLN A 31 -28.29 42.32 31.47
C GLN A 31 -28.99 41.36 30.49
N TYR A 32 -30.31 41.33 30.45
CA TYR A 32 -31.12 40.39 29.67
C TYR A 32 -32.14 41.10 28.81
N ARG A 33 -32.56 40.49 27.70
CA ARG A 33 -33.81 40.82 27.03
C ARG A 33 -34.96 40.23 27.86
N THR A 34 -35.99 40.98 28.12
CA THR A 34 -37.11 40.50 28.86
C THR A 34 -38.34 40.35 27.98
N LYS A 35 -39.04 39.23 28.09
CA LYS A 35 -40.40 39.03 27.63
C LYS A 35 -41.30 38.87 28.83
N VAL A 36 -42.54 39.30 28.74
CA VAL A 36 -43.50 39.18 29.88
C VAL A 36 -44.74 38.44 29.42
N ALA A 37 -45.28 37.63 30.33
CA ALA A 37 -46.56 36.94 30.19
C ALA A 37 -47.36 37.11 31.48
N ILE A 38 -48.63 37.45 31.35
CA ILE A 38 -49.54 37.72 32.49
C ILE A 38 -50.34 36.48 32.92
N ASN A 39 -50.18 35.36 32.25
CA ASN A 39 -50.81 34.07 32.54
C ASN A 39 -50.08 32.91 31.88
N GLY A 40 -50.47 31.68 32.22
CA GLY A 40 -49.85 30.45 31.73
C GLY A 40 -50.01 30.21 30.24
N GLU A 41 -51.15 30.53 29.65
CA GLU A 41 -51.38 30.37 28.20
C GLU A 41 -50.42 31.24 27.38
N LYS A 42 -50.28 32.52 27.79
CA LYS A 42 -49.37 33.46 27.13
C LYS A 42 -47.91 33.02 27.31
N ALA A 43 -47.54 32.44 28.43
CA ALA A 43 -46.22 31.89 28.68
C ALA A 43 -45.89 30.74 27.69
N LEU A 44 -46.83 29.80 27.48
CA LEU A 44 -46.67 28.69 26.54
C LEU A 44 -46.57 29.18 25.10
N GLU A 45 -47.39 30.17 24.69
CA GLU A 45 -47.33 30.80 23.36
C GLU A 45 -45.95 31.43 23.09
N LEU A 46 -45.45 32.23 24.05
CA LEU A 46 -44.14 32.90 23.92
C LEU A 46 -42.97 31.94 23.97
N ALA A 47 -43.06 30.85 24.74
CA ALA A 47 -42.04 29.83 24.81
C ALA A 47 -41.96 28.99 23.50
N GLY A 48 -43.09 28.74 22.82
CA GLY A 48 -43.18 28.03 21.55
C GLY A 48 -43.00 28.92 20.30
N SER A 49 -42.74 30.22 20.47
CA SER A 49 -42.60 31.15 19.38
C SER A 49 -41.30 30.91 18.57
N GLY A 50 -41.19 31.53 17.38
CA GLY A 50 -39.98 31.44 16.54
C GLY A 50 -38.68 31.97 17.20
N HIS A 51 -38.83 32.67 18.34
CA HIS A 51 -37.70 33.12 19.16
C HIS A 51 -37.96 32.71 20.62
N PRO A 52 -37.71 31.47 21.00
CA PRO A 52 -37.94 30.96 22.36
C PRO A 52 -37.04 31.71 23.36
N PRO A 53 -37.47 31.82 24.66
CA PRO A 53 -36.61 32.38 25.68
C PRO A 53 -35.50 31.41 26.08
N ASP A 54 -34.38 31.94 26.54
CA ASP A 54 -33.26 31.15 27.07
C ASP A 54 -33.50 30.64 28.51
N LEU A 55 -34.41 31.31 29.24
CA LEU A 55 -34.81 30.95 30.59
C LEU A 55 -36.20 31.50 30.89
N ILE A 56 -36.97 30.81 31.74
CA ILE A 56 -38.30 31.23 32.20
C ILE A 56 -38.26 31.42 33.72
N LEU A 57 -38.67 32.61 34.18
CA LEU A 57 -39.08 32.84 35.57
C LEU A 57 -40.59 32.68 35.65
N LEU A 58 -41.08 31.77 36.45
CA LEU A 58 -42.48 31.34 36.44
C LEU A 58 -43.10 31.38 37.84
N ASP A 59 -44.07 32.28 38.01
CA ASP A 59 -44.90 32.29 39.26
C ASP A 59 -45.69 31.02 39.30
N ILE A 60 -45.82 30.48 40.56
CA ILE A 60 -46.58 29.26 40.80
C ILE A 60 -48.08 29.57 40.91
N MET A 61 -48.41 30.64 41.63
CA MET A 61 -49.77 30.95 41.95
C MET A 61 -50.40 31.92 40.96
N MET A 62 -50.92 31.38 39.86
CA MET A 62 -51.61 32.17 38.83
C MET A 62 -53.05 31.65 38.61
N PRO A 63 -54.01 32.51 38.27
CA PRO A 63 -55.36 32.10 37.92
C PRO A 63 -55.36 31.34 36.57
N GLY A 64 -56.25 30.32 36.50
CA GLY A 64 -56.29 29.44 35.29
C GLY A 64 -55.23 28.38 35.32
N LEU A 65 -54.29 28.42 34.39
CA LEU A 65 -53.11 27.54 34.34
C LEU A 65 -52.09 27.99 35.39
N ASN A 66 -51.86 27.17 36.42
CA ASN A 66 -50.84 27.46 37.42
C ASN A 66 -49.41 27.17 36.91
N GLY A 67 -48.42 27.67 37.67
CA GLY A 67 -47.00 27.51 37.22
C GLY A 67 -46.55 26.08 37.09
N TYR A 68 -47.04 25.14 37.88
CA TYR A 68 -46.70 23.71 37.77
C TYR A 68 -47.24 23.09 36.50
N GLU A 69 -48.49 23.40 36.14
CA GLU A 69 -49.09 22.91 34.88
C GLU A 69 -48.39 23.50 33.64
N VAL A 70 -47.98 24.77 33.69
CA VAL A 70 -47.18 25.39 32.64
C VAL A 70 -45.84 24.69 32.48
N CYS A 71 -45.12 24.46 33.59
CA CYS A 71 -43.84 23.74 33.55
C CYS A 71 -43.99 22.35 32.97
N GLN A 72 -44.98 21.57 33.42
CA GLN A 72 -45.24 20.22 32.90
C GLN A 72 -45.48 20.22 31.38
N ARG A 73 -46.27 21.16 30.85
CA ARG A 73 -46.51 21.31 29.39
C ARG A 73 -45.25 21.72 28.66
N LEU A 74 -44.44 22.63 29.20
CA LEU A 74 -43.15 23.02 28.62
C LEU A 74 -42.20 21.83 28.52
N LYS A 75 -42.14 20.99 29.58
CA LYS A 75 -41.24 19.83 29.64
C LYS A 75 -41.73 18.64 28.80
N ALA A 76 -43.02 18.54 28.55
CA ALA A 76 -43.60 17.54 27.65
C ALA A 76 -43.37 17.85 26.17
N ASN A 77 -43.14 19.10 25.82
CA ASN A 77 -42.93 19.51 24.40
C ASN A 77 -41.45 19.48 24.02
N PRO A 78 -41.04 18.69 23.03
CA PRO A 78 -39.65 18.61 22.57
C PRO A 78 -39.00 19.95 22.21
N ALA A 79 -39.76 20.92 21.73
CA ALA A 79 -39.25 22.23 21.33
C ALA A 79 -38.93 23.16 22.52
N THR A 80 -39.56 22.93 23.69
CA THR A 80 -39.43 23.81 24.88
C THR A 80 -38.85 23.09 26.10
N ARG A 81 -38.77 21.76 26.11
CA ARG A 81 -38.32 20.96 27.26
C ARG A 81 -36.93 21.32 27.78
N THR A 82 -36.05 21.83 26.89
CA THR A 82 -34.68 22.21 27.24
C THR A 82 -34.55 23.58 27.85
N ILE A 83 -35.63 24.39 27.84
CA ILE A 83 -35.62 25.75 28.42
C ILE A 83 -35.62 25.59 29.94
N PRO A 84 -34.66 26.14 30.68
CA PRO A 84 -34.64 26.12 32.12
C PRO A 84 -35.81 26.95 32.73
N VAL A 85 -36.53 26.40 33.67
CA VAL A 85 -37.64 27.05 34.39
C VAL A 85 -37.21 27.24 35.83
N ILE A 86 -37.18 28.48 36.29
CA ILE A 86 -36.98 28.85 37.71
C ILE A 86 -38.35 29.28 38.26
N PHE A 87 -38.83 28.62 39.30
CA PHE A 87 -40.09 29.01 39.94
C PHE A 87 -39.93 30.23 40.82
N VAL A 88 -40.95 31.08 40.85
CA VAL A 88 -41.06 32.18 41.79
C VAL A 88 -42.22 31.82 42.78
N THR A 89 -41.90 31.70 44.05
CA THR A 89 -42.85 31.15 45.05
C THR A 89 -42.96 32.07 46.26
N ALA A 90 -44.15 32.06 46.97
CA ALA A 90 -44.25 32.67 48.24
C ALA A 90 -43.59 31.82 49.34
N LEU A 91 -43.02 32.45 50.38
CA LEU A 91 -42.34 31.77 51.47
C LEU A 91 -43.32 30.89 52.23
N GLY A 92 -43.12 29.57 52.37
CA GLY A 92 -43.84 28.85 53.34
C GLY A 92 -43.95 27.33 53.30
N GLU A 93 -43.71 26.61 52.16
CA GLU A 93 -43.92 25.16 52.18
C GLU A 93 -42.78 24.46 51.47
N VAL A 94 -42.01 23.67 52.22
CA VAL A 94 -40.89 22.80 51.67
C VAL A 94 -41.43 21.83 50.62
N ASP A 95 -42.69 21.43 50.71
CA ASP A 95 -43.37 20.52 49.79
C ASP A 95 -43.56 21.15 48.39
N ASP A 96 -43.78 22.47 48.31
CA ASP A 96 -43.89 23.17 47.00
C ASP A 96 -42.58 23.28 46.23
N GLU A 97 -41.49 23.46 46.97
CA GLU A 97 -40.13 23.51 46.33
C GLU A 97 -39.77 22.16 45.75
N THR A 98 -39.99 21.07 46.49
CA THR A 98 -39.71 19.69 46.02
C THR A 98 -40.52 19.33 44.78
N ARG A 99 -41.82 19.66 44.81
CA ARG A 99 -42.76 19.42 43.71
C ARG A 99 -42.38 20.17 42.45
N GLY A 100 -41.90 21.39 42.53
CA GLY A 100 -41.47 22.19 41.40
C GLY A 100 -40.26 21.57 40.69
N LEU A 101 -39.29 21.07 41.46
CA LEU A 101 -38.09 20.39 40.92
C LEU A 101 -38.44 19.04 40.27
N GLU A 102 -39.34 18.24 40.89
CA GLU A 102 -39.81 16.96 40.33
C GLU A 102 -40.53 17.14 38.98
N LEU A 103 -41.25 18.27 38.79
CA LEU A 103 -41.90 18.61 37.52
C LEU A 103 -40.94 19.15 36.45
N GLY A 104 -39.62 19.19 36.73
CA GLY A 104 -38.59 19.58 35.78
C GLY A 104 -38.17 21.05 35.86
N GLY A 105 -38.58 21.78 36.89
CA GLY A 105 -37.98 23.06 37.22
C GLY A 105 -36.52 22.87 37.62
N VAL A 106 -35.68 23.86 37.35
CA VAL A 106 -34.24 23.76 37.64
C VAL A 106 -33.85 24.45 38.94
N ASP A 107 -34.72 25.35 39.45
CA ASP A 107 -34.49 26.13 40.68
C ASP A 107 -35.76 26.88 41.10
N TYR A 108 -35.68 27.56 42.23
CA TYR A 108 -36.75 28.44 42.70
C TYR A 108 -36.20 29.75 43.30
N VAL A 109 -37.03 30.77 43.36
CA VAL A 109 -36.78 32.07 44.00
C VAL A 109 -37.97 32.41 44.91
N THR A 110 -37.72 32.71 46.18
CA THR A 110 -38.76 33.07 47.13
C THR A 110 -39.13 34.55 47.09
N LYS A 111 -40.40 34.88 47.23
CA LYS A 111 -40.91 36.24 47.48
C LYS A 111 -40.74 36.58 48.97
N PRO A 112 -40.22 37.78 49.35
CA PRO A 112 -39.99 38.95 48.55
C PRO A 112 -38.71 38.79 47.70
N ILE A 113 -38.79 39.21 46.44
CA ILE A 113 -37.77 39.02 45.44
C ILE A 113 -36.50 39.81 45.82
N SER A 114 -35.37 39.07 45.96
CA SER A 114 -34.04 39.64 46.17
C SER A 114 -33.30 39.81 44.86
N PRO A 115 -33.00 41.00 44.36
CA PRO A 115 -32.34 41.21 43.08
C PRO A 115 -30.98 40.50 42.92
N PRO A 116 -30.09 40.44 43.93
CA PRO A 116 -28.85 39.72 43.83
C PRO A 116 -29.04 38.18 43.63
N ILE A 117 -30.04 37.61 44.32
CA ILE A 117 -30.33 36.15 44.27
C ILE A 117 -30.88 35.79 42.91
N VAL A 118 -31.88 36.50 42.38
CA VAL A 118 -32.48 36.27 41.08
C VAL A 118 -31.40 36.35 39.97
N LYS A 119 -30.58 37.40 39.97
CA LYS A 119 -29.49 37.53 38.99
C LYS A 119 -28.48 36.40 39.07
N ALA A 120 -28.11 35.96 40.26
CA ALA A 120 -27.15 34.85 40.43
C ALA A 120 -27.72 33.54 39.87
N ARG A 121 -28.98 33.18 40.20
CA ARG A 121 -29.64 31.96 39.73
C ARG A 121 -29.82 31.95 38.22
N ILE A 122 -30.33 33.05 37.63
CA ILE A 122 -30.45 33.18 36.16
C ILE A 122 -29.09 32.97 35.48
N ARG A 123 -28.05 33.63 35.97
CA ARG A 123 -26.70 33.52 35.40
C ARG A 123 -26.20 32.07 35.45
N THR A 124 -26.37 31.38 36.59
CA THR A 124 -25.95 30.00 36.77
C THR A 124 -26.65 29.06 35.77
N HIS A 125 -27.99 29.13 35.72
CA HIS A 125 -28.77 28.24 34.85
C HIS A 125 -28.61 28.53 33.36
N LEU A 126 -28.40 29.78 32.95
CA LEU A 126 -28.04 30.13 31.59
C LEU A 126 -26.65 29.58 31.21
N ALA A 127 -25.68 29.64 32.11
CA ALA A 127 -24.34 29.06 31.86
C ALA A 127 -24.39 27.55 31.71
N VAL A 128 -25.10 26.85 32.60
CA VAL A 128 -25.29 25.39 32.52
C VAL A 128 -26.00 25.00 31.22
N SER A 129 -27.06 25.71 30.85
CA SER A 129 -27.79 25.46 29.60
C SER A 129 -26.92 25.70 28.35
N ALA A 130 -26.07 26.73 28.35
CA ALA A 130 -25.13 27.00 27.26
C ALA A 130 -24.06 25.88 27.13
N GLN A 131 -23.48 25.46 28.25
CA GLN A 131 -22.51 24.34 28.25
C GLN A 131 -23.14 23.02 27.78
N SER A 132 -24.37 22.73 28.22
CA SER A 132 -25.08 21.52 27.79
C SER A 132 -25.29 21.50 26.25
N ARG A 133 -25.71 22.66 25.69
CA ARG A 133 -25.87 22.79 24.22
C ARG A 133 -24.56 22.64 23.44
N GLU A 134 -23.49 23.21 23.97
CA GLU A 134 -22.14 23.10 23.37
C GLU A 134 -21.65 21.65 23.39
N LEU A 135 -21.80 20.95 24.52
CA LEU A 135 -21.47 19.54 24.66
C LEU A 135 -22.24 18.67 23.67
N GLN A 136 -23.54 18.88 23.54
CA GLN A 136 -24.37 18.14 22.57
C GLN A 136 -23.89 18.37 21.14
N HIS A 137 -23.56 19.61 20.78
CA HIS A 137 -23.03 19.92 19.47
C HIS A 137 -21.69 19.21 19.19
N MET A 138 -20.77 19.24 20.18
CA MET A 138 -19.49 18.53 20.08
C MET A 138 -19.67 17.02 19.94
N VAL A 139 -20.59 16.41 20.69
CA VAL A 139 -20.86 14.96 20.56
C VAL A 139 -21.34 14.62 19.16
N THR A 140 -22.32 15.37 18.62
CA THR A 140 -22.83 15.14 17.26
C THR A 140 -21.72 15.30 16.20
N GLN A 141 -20.84 16.29 16.39
CA GLN A 141 -19.71 16.52 15.49
C GLN A 141 -18.70 15.36 15.55
N LEU A 142 -18.38 14.87 16.74
CA LEU A 142 -17.48 13.73 16.94
C LEU A 142 -18.06 12.45 16.33
N GLU A 143 -19.34 12.18 16.49
CA GLU A 143 -20.01 11.02 15.88
C GLU A 143 -19.93 11.07 14.35
N THR A 144 -20.15 12.24 13.77
CA THR A 144 -20.03 12.43 12.31
C THR A 144 -18.59 12.22 11.82
N GLN A 145 -17.62 12.75 12.54
CA GLN A 145 -16.20 12.56 12.22
C GLN A 145 -15.77 11.09 12.34
N ALA A 146 -16.22 10.41 13.40
CA ALA A 146 -15.92 9.00 13.62
C ALA A 146 -16.48 8.12 12.50
N ALA A 147 -17.73 8.38 12.07
CA ALA A 147 -18.33 7.68 10.93
C ALA A 147 -17.55 7.88 9.63
N THR A 148 -17.17 9.13 9.33
CA THR A 148 -16.38 9.47 8.14
C THR A 148 -15.00 8.80 8.16
N LEU A 149 -14.32 8.81 9.30
CA LEU A 149 -13.02 8.18 9.48
C LEU A 149 -13.10 6.66 9.31
N SER A 150 -14.15 6.03 9.84
CA SER A 150 -14.38 4.60 9.69
C SER A 150 -14.57 4.19 8.22
N GLU A 151 -15.34 4.96 7.47
CA GLU A 151 -15.55 4.72 6.04
C GLU A 151 -14.25 4.91 5.23
N PHE A 152 -13.49 5.96 5.55
CA PHE A 152 -12.19 6.22 4.93
C PHE A 152 -11.20 5.08 5.20
N ASN A 153 -11.10 4.60 6.44
CA ASN A 153 -10.22 3.47 6.79
C ASN A 153 -10.60 2.20 6.03
N ARG A 154 -11.90 1.88 5.94
CA ARG A 154 -12.37 0.73 5.16
C ARG A 154 -11.99 0.82 3.69
N THR A 155 -12.10 2.01 3.10
CA THR A 155 -11.71 2.25 1.72
C THR A 155 -10.20 2.10 1.52
N LEU A 156 -9.41 2.60 2.47
CA LEU A 156 -7.96 2.50 2.44
C LEU A 156 -7.49 1.05 2.56
N GLU A 157 -8.07 0.28 3.49
CA GLU A 157 -7.77 -1.16 3.65
C GLU A 157 -8.05 -1.95 2.36
N ALA A 158 -9.18 -1.67 1.70
CA ALA A 158 -9.52 -2.30 0.43
C ALA A 158 -8.49 -1.98 -0.68
N ARG A 159 -8.04 -0.72 -0.77
CA ARG A 159 -7.01 -0.29 -1.74
C ARG A 159 -5.65 -0.91 -1.45
N VAL A 160 -5.28 -1.02 -0.19
CA VAL A 160 -4.03 -1.68 0.23
C VAL A 160 -4.08 -3.17 -0.13
N ALA A 161 -5.17 -3.86 0.18
CA ALA A 161 -5.33 -5.28 -0.17
C ALA A 161 -5.27 -5.51 -1.69
N GLU A 162 -5.89 -4.64 -2.49
CA GLU A 162 -5.81 -4.69 -3.95
C GLU A 162 -4.37 -4.47 -4.46
N GLY A 163 -3.67 -3.46 -3.93
CA GLY A 163 -2.28 -3.16 -4.26
C GLY A 163 -1.34 -4.31 -3.92
N VAL A 164 -1.48 -4.93 -2.74
CA VAL A 164 -0.71 -6.11 -2.34
C VAL A 164 -0.96 -7.27 -3.31
N GLY A 165 -2.22 -7.53 -3.66
CA GLY A 165 -2.56 -8.58 -4.64
C GLY A 165 -1.95 -8.34 -6.03
N GLN A 166 -1.85 -7.08 -6.48
CA GLN A 166 -1.17 -6.73 -7.74
C GLN A 166 0.35 -6.98 -7.65
N VAL A 167 0.98 -6.56 -6.56
CA VAL A 167 2.42 -6.79 -6.32
C VAL A 167 2.75 -8.28 -6.27
N GLU A 168 1.92 -9.09 -5.61
CA GLU A 168 2.10 -10.55 -5.57
C GLU A 168 1.96 -11.20 -6.94
N ARG A 169 1.01 -10.73 -7.78
CA ARG A 169 0.86 -11.22 -9.17
C ARG A 169 2.08 -10.87 -10.01
N LEU A 170 2.57 -9.63 -9.91
CA LEU A 170 3.80 -9.20 -10.58
C LEU A 170 5.02 -10.00 -10.07
N GLY A 171 5.11 -10.26 -8.78
CA GLY A 171 6.15 -11.10 -8.17
C GLY A 171 6.18 -12.54 -8.71
N ARG A 172 5.01 -13.11 -9.04
CA ARG A 172 4.93 -14.42 -9.70
C ARG A 172 5.41 -14.37 -11.15
N LEU A 173 5.11 -13.31 -11.88
CA LEU A 173 5.59 -13.11 -13.26
C LEU A 173 7.12 -12.92 -13.33
N LYS A 174 7.72 -12.33 -12.30
CA LYS A 174 9.19 -12.19 -12.19
C LYS A 174 9.96 -13.51 -12.32
N ARG A 175 9.34 -14.64 -12.04
CA ARG A 175 9.98 -15.97 -12.16
C ARG A 175 10.19 -16.44 -13.60
N PHE A 176 9.56 -15.78 -14.57
CA PHE A 176 9.66 -16.12 -16.00
C PHE A 176 10.65 -15.25 -16.77
N PHE A 177 11.23 -14.23 -16.14
CA PHE A 177 12.21 -13.34 -16.73
C PHE A 177 13.47 -13.28 -15.87
N SER A 178 14.62 -13.01 -16.49
CA SER A 178 15.83 -12.75 -15.70
C SER A 178 15.63 -11.50 -14.83
N PRO A 179 16.15 -11.48 -13.59
CA PRO A 179 15.98 -10.34 -12.67
C PRO A 179 16.39 -9.01 -13.28
N SER A 180 17.50 -8.99 -14.04
CA SER A 180 18.00 -7.79 -14.70
C SER A 180 17.03 -7.23 -15.74
N VAL A 181 16.34 -8.08 -16.49
CA VAL A 181 15.29 -7.66 -17.45
C VAL A 181 14.06 -7.12 -16.70
N VAL A 182 13.67 -7.74 -15.61
CA VAL A 182 12.56 -7.24 -14.77
C VAL A 182 12.90 -5.88 -14.19
N ASP A 183 14.08 -5.71 -13.64
CA ASP A 183 14.51 -4.44 -13.04
C ASP A 183 14.59 -3.33 -14.10
N MET A 184 15.05 -3.63 -15.31
CA MET A 184 15.00 -2.72 -16.44
C MET A 184 13.56 -2.30 -16.79
N LEU A 185 12.61 -3.25 -16.85
CA LEU A 185 11.20 -2.98 -17.14
C LEU A 185 10.51 -2.14 -16.06
N LEU A 186 10.93 -2.27 -14.81
CA LEU A 186 10.35 -1.54 -13.68
C LEU A 186 11.00 -0.17 -13.43
N SER A 187 12.20 0.07 -13.96
CA SER A 187 13.01 1.25 -13.62
C SER A 187 12.53 2.57 -14.22
N ASN A 188 11.55 2.59 -15.12
CA ASN A 188 11.06 3.79 -15.83
C ASN A 188 12.19 4.71 -16.40
N THR A 189 13.42 4.22 -16.51
CA THR A 189 14.59 5.03 -16.92
C THR A 189 14.76 5.10 -18.44
N VAL A 190 14.07 4.23 -19.17
CA VAL A 190 14.14 4.14 -20.64
C VAL A 190 12.74 4.29 -21.20
N GLU A 191 12.60 5.15 -22.21
CA GLU A 191 11.32 5.49 -22.85
C GLU A 191 10.60 4.26 -23.46
N ASP A 192 11.36 3.28 -23.94
CA ASP A 192 10.87 1.96 -24.39
C ASP A 192 11.94 0.89 -24.14
N PRO A 193 11.91 0.24 -22.96
CA PRO A 193 12.93 -0.76 -22.60
C PRO A 193 12.88 -2.03 -23.45
N LEU A 194 11.83 -2.25 -24.22
CA LEU A 194 11.67 -3.40 -25.13
C LEU A 194 12.06 -3.10 -26.57
N LYS A 195 12.42 -1.86 -26.88
CA LYS A 195 12.83 -1.47 -28.22
C LYS A 195 14.10 -2.20 -28.64
N SER A 196 14.07 -2.76 -29.84
CA SER A 196 15.22 -3.45 -30.41
C SER A 196 16.41 -2.52 -30.57
N HIS A 197 17.55 -2.96 -30.06
CA HIS A 197 18.83 -2.26 -30.17
C HIS A 197 19.96 -3.22 -30.48
N ARG A 198 21.09 -2.68 -30.97
CA ARG A 198 22.27 -3.45 -31.29
C ARG A 198 23.32 -3.29 -30.21
N ARG A 199 23.77 -4.42 -29.65
CA ARG A 199 24.82 -4.44 -28.62
C ARG A 199 25.80 -5.58 -28.87
N GLU A 200 27.03 -5.40 -28.43
CA GLU A 200 28.00 -6.49 -28.39
C GLU A 200 27.76 -7.34 -27.15
N VAL A 201 27.59 -8.66 -27.33
CA VAL A 201 27.29 -9.60 -26.22
C VAL A 201 28.23 -10.78 -26.28
N ALA A 202 28.46 -11.40 -25.12
CA ALA A 202 28.97 -12.76 -25.04
C ALA A 202 27.80 -13.72 -24.90
N ALA A 203 27.64 -14.62 -25.87
CA ALA A 203 26.64 -15.67 -25.88
C ALA A 203 27.24 -16.99 -25.42
N VAL A 204 26.54 -17.69 -24.55
CA VAL A 204 26.92 -19.00 -24.00
C VAL A 204 25.79 -19.99 -24.26
N PHE A 205 26.13 -21.11 -24.85
CA PHE A 205 25.24 -22.28 -24.94
C PHE A 205 25.79 -23.40 -24.10
N VAL A 206 24.90 -24.04 -23.35
CA VAL A 206 25.21 -25.19 -22.51
C VAL A 206 24.25 -26.30 -22.86
N ASP A 207 24.72 -27.54 -22.95
CA ASP A 207 23.92 -28.66 -23.38
C ASP A 207 24.46 -29.97 -22.79
N LEU A 208 23.56 -30.92 -22.46
CA LEU A 208 23.96 -32.19 -21.90
C LEU A 208 24.26 -33.20 -23.02
N ARG A 209 25.28 -34.00 -22.80
CA ARG A 209 25.64 -35.12 -23.67
C ARG A 209 25.05 -36.39 -23.04
N GLY A 210 24.41 -37.20 -23.91
CA GLY A 210 23.76 -38.43 -23.47
C GLY A 210 22.34 -38.26 -22.93
N PHE A 211 21.79 -37.01 -22.90
CA PHE A 211 20.48 -36.75 -22.33
C PHE A 211 19.35 -37.44 -23.10
N THR A 212 19.36 -37.44 -24.43
CA THR A 212 18.35 -38.14 -25.23
C THR A 212 18.29 -39.63 -24.90
N ALA A 213 19.43 -40.31 -24.84
CA ALA A 213 19.48 -41.74 -24.46
C ALA A 213 19.02 -41.96 -22.99
N PHE A 214 19.34 -41.02 -22.10
CA PHE A 214 18.87 -41.06 -20.73
C PHE A 214 17.35 -40.93 -20.65
N THR A 215 16.72 -40.03 -21.40
CA THR A 215 15.24 -39.85 -21.41
C THR A 215 14.51 -41.07 -22.02
N GLU A 216 15.13 -41.79 -22.94
CA GLU A 216 14.56 -42.99 -23.56
C GLU A 216 14.55 -44.20 -22.62
N THR A 217 15.46 -44.24 -21.65
CA THR A 217 15.70 -45.40 -20.79
C THR A 217 15.35 -45.22 -19.34
N SER A 218 15.00 -43.99 -18.91
CA SER A 218 14.71 -43.63 -17.52
C SER A 218 13.23 -43.33 -17.32
N ASP A 219 12.74 -43.49 -16.08
CA ASP A 219 11.39 -43.08 -15.71
C ASP A 219 11.24 -41.53 -15.79
N PRO A 220 10.07 -41.02 -16.20
CA PRO A 220 9.84 -39.56 -16.33
C PRO A 220 10.14 -38.76 -15.06
N GLU A 221 9.89 -39.33 -13.90
CA GLU A 221 10.17 -38.73 -12.61
C GLU A 221 11.66 -38.54 -12.37
N ASP A 222 12.48 -39.53 -12.73
CA ASP A 222 13.94 -39.45 -12.66
C ASP A 222 14.51 -38.39 -13.62
N VAL A 223 13.95 -38.31 -14.84
CA VAL A 223 14.32 -37.31 -15.84
C VAL A 223 14.05 -35.89 -15.29
N MET A 224 12.86 -35.68 -14.72
CA MET A 224 12.48 -34.38 -14.14
C MET A 224 13.34 -34.03 -12.92
N GLN A 225 13.70 -35.02 -12.09
CA GLN A 225 14.57 -34.79 -10.95
C GLN A 225 15.98 -34.35 -11.39
N VAL A 226 16.60 -35.10 -12.31
CA VAL A 226 17.94 -34.82 -12.85
C VAL A 226 17.96 -33.45 -13.53
N LEU A 227 16.94 -33.16 -14.34
CA LEU A 227 16.80 -31.87 -15.01
C LEU A 227 16.63 -30.72 -14.01
N GLY A 228 15.86 -30.93 -12.94
CA GLY A 228 15.69 -29.95 -11.87
C GLY A 228 16.99 -29.68 -11.11
N GLU A 229 17.74 -30.72 -10.73
CA GLU A 229 19.05 -30.61 -10.08
C GLU A 229 20.07 -29.87 -10.98
N TYR A 230 20.04 -30.14 -12.29
CA TYR A 230 20.87 -29.49 -13.28
C TYR A 230 20.52 -28.01 -13.45
N HIS A 231 19.25 -27.69 -13.70
CA HIS A 231 18.79 -26.32 -13.87
C HIS A 231 19.06 -25.46 -12.64
N GLU A 232 18.81 -26.01 -11.43
CA GLU A 232 19.12 -25.31 -10.18
C GLU A 232 20.62 -25.03 -10.04
N GLY A 233 21.45 -26.05 -10.26
CA GLY A 233 22.91 -25.88 -10.15
C GLY A 233 23.50 -24.91 -11.16
N MET A 234 23.04 -24.96 -12.41
CA MET A 234 23.53 -24.06 -13.47
C MET A 234 22.91 -22.67 -13.35
N GLY A 235 21.63 -22.57 -12.99
CA GLY A 235 20.94 -21.31 -12.77
C GLY A 235 21.59 -20.46 -11.67
N GLN A 236 22.04 -21.09 -10.58
CA GLN A 236 22.80 -20.41 -9.54
C GLN A 236 24.08 -19.76 -10.09
N MET A 237 24.78 -20.43 -11.01
CA MET A 237 25.98 -19.86 -11.65
C MET A 237 25.61 -18.69 -12.57
N VAL A 238 24.54 -18.81 -13.37
CA VAL A 238 24.06 -17.69 -14.21
C VAL A 238 23.80 -16.45 -13.38
N MET A 239 23.10 -16.62 -12.28
CA MET A 239 22.75 -15.51 -11.36
C MET A 239 23.98 -14.91 -10.68
N ALA A 240 24.90 -15.76 -10.19
CA ALA A 240 26.11 -15.34 -9.49
C ALA A 240 27.06 -14.51 -10.38
N TYR A 241 27.11 -14.82 -11.67
CA TYR A 241 27.93 -14.11 -12.64
C TYR A 241 27.18 -12.98 -13.38
N GLY A 242 25.92 -12.71 -13.03
CA GLY A 242 25.12 -11.65 -13.66
C GLY A 242 24.74 -11.92 -15.12
N GLY A 243 24.65 -13.20 -15.51
CA GLY A 243 24.21 -13.59 -16.83
C GLY A 243 22.68 -13.45 -16.99
N SER A 244 22.26 -13.11 -18.20
CA SER A 244 20.85 -13.13 -18.59
C SER A 244 20.52 -14.48 -19.24
N LEU A 245 19.66 -15.28 -18.60
CA LEU A 245 19.14 -16.49 -19.19
C LEU A 245 18.02 -16.11 -20.18
N GLU A 246 18.19 -16.48 -21.46
CA GLU A 246 17.18 -16.19 -22.48
C GLU A 246 16.07 -17.26 -22.46
N HIS A 247 16.46 -18.54 -22.58
CA HIS A 247 15.50 -19.64 -22.49
C HIS A 247 16.16 -20.97 -22.12
N PHE A 248 15.34 -21.90 -21.71
CA PHE A 248 15.66 -23.33 -21.62
C PHE A 248 15.13 -24.06 -22.86
N ALA A 249 15.95 -24.90 -23.48
CA ALA A 249 15.55 -25.77 -24.58
C ALA A 249 15.76 -27.23 -24.17
N GLY A 250 14.85 -27.75 -23.33
CA GLY A 250 15.02 -29.05 -22.69
C GLY A 250 16.20 -29.03 -21.72
N ASP A 251 17.27 -29.76 -22.05
CA ASP A 251 18.54 -29.80 -21.32
C ASP A 251 19.52 -28.68 -21.76
N GLY A 252 19.19 -27.96 -22.83
CA GLY A 252 19.99 -26.83 -23.31
C GLY A 252 19.64 -25.51 -22.61
N MET A 253 20.63 -24.64 -22.43
CA MET A 253 20.46 -23.29 -21.92
C MET A 253 21.17 -22.30 -22.84
N MET A 254 20.49 -21.17 -23.12
CA MET A 254 21.10 -20.02 -23.76
C MET A 254 21.22 -18.87 -22.76
N ILE A 255 22.46 -18.41 -22.56
CA ILE A 255 22.80 -17.32 -21.65
C ILE A 255 23.56 -16.25 -22.44
N TYR A 256 23.36 -14.98 -22.08
CA TYR A 256 24.13 -13.88 -22.64
C TYR A 256 24.54 -12.88 -21.57
N PHE A 257 25.60 -12.10 -21.88
CA PHE A 257 26.15 -11.07 -20.99
C PHE A 257 26.23 -9.74 -21.72
N ASN A 258 26.28 -8.65 -20.99
CA ASN A 258 26.37 -7.26 -21.45
C ASN A 258 25.02 -6.64 -21.87
N ASP A 259 23.89 -7.26 -21.53
CA ASP A 259 22.56 -6.70 -21.68
C ASP A 259 21.59 -7.39 -20.71
N PRO A 260 20.68 -6.67 -20.02
CA PRO A 260 20.53 -5.20 -20.01
C PRO A 260 21.62 -4.47 -19.21
N VAL A 261 22.39 -5.17 -18.39
CA VAL A 261 23.47 -4.62 -17.57
C VAL A 261 24.77 -4.61 -18.37
N GLU A 262 25.44 -3.48 -18.42
CA GLU A 262 26.71 -3.32 -19.12
C GLU A 262 27.85 -3.95 -18.31
N ILE A 263 28.74 -4.67 -19.01
CA ILE A 263 29.87 -5.42 -18.44
C ILE A 263 31.13 -5.10 -19.25
N ASP A 264 32.19 -4.67 -18.58
CA ASP A 264 33.45 -4.26 -19.27
C ASP A 264 34.08 -5.40 -20.11
N ASN A 265 34.12 -6.62 -19.57
CA ASN A 265 34.65 -7.80 -20.28
C ASN A 265 33.61 -8.95 -20.22
N PRO A 266 32.57 -8.92 -21.07
CA PRO A 266 31.53 -9.94 -21.08
C PRO A 266 32.04 -11.33 -21.46
N ALA A 267 33.02 -11.43 -22.34
CA ALA A 267 33.68 -12.71 -22.71
C ALA A 267 34.42 -13.32 -21.51
N GLY A 268 35.14 -12.49 -20.76
CA GLY A 268 35.87 -12.93 -19.57
C GLY A 268 34.94 -13.50 -18.51
N VAL A 269 33.85 -12.80 -18.21
CA VAL A 269 32.83 -13.23 -17.26
C VAL A 269 32.13 -14.52 -17.72
N ALA A 270 31.78 -14.60 -19.01
CA ALA A 270 31.15 -15.78 -19.61
C ALA A 270 32.01 -17.03 -19.48
N VAL A 271 33.33 -16.91 -19.73
CA VAL A 271 34.27 -18.04 -19.61
C VAL A 271 34.48 -18.43 -18.15
N GLN A 272 34.60 -17.49 -17.24
CA GLN A 272 34.70 -17.80 -15.80
C GLN A 272 33.46 -18.52 -15.31
N MET A 273 32.25 -18.08 -15.70
CA MET A 273 31.01 -18.79 -15.45
C MET A 273 31.05 -20.22 -16.01
N ALA A 274 31.48 -20.38 -17.27
CA ALA A 274 31.54 -21.70 -17.92
C ALA A 274 32.46 -22.66 -17.17
N ILE A 275 33.64 -22.20 -16.69
CA ILE A 275 34.55 -22.98 -15.85
C ILE A 275 33.85 -23.41 -14.55
N SER A 276 33.21 -22.45 -13.84
CA SER A 276 32.49 -22.73 -12.60
C SER A 276 31.31 -23.67 -12.82
N MET A 277 30.63 -23.57 -13.97
CA MET A 277 29.56 -24.51 -14.34
C MET A 277 30.10 -25.94 -14.50
N GLN A 278 31.26 -26.13 -15.15
CA GLN A 278 31.86 -27.48 -15.24
C GLN A 278 32.29 -28.01 -13.86
N GLU A 279 32.88 -27.18 -13.01
CA GLU A 279 33.23 -27.56 -11.63
C GLU A 279 31.98 -27.97 -10.82
N ARG A 280 30.89 -27.19 -10.90
CA ARG A 280 29.61 -27.52 -10.25
C ARG A 280 28.97 -28.76 -10.82
N PHE A 281 28.98 -28.90 -12.15
CA PHE A 281 28.42 -30.07 -12.84
C PHE A 281 29.12 -31.37 -12.42
N ALA A 282 30.45 -31.36 -12.25
CA ALA A 282 31.19 -32.51 -11.77
C ALA A 282 30.69 -33.01 -10.40
N THR A 283 30.21 -32.11 -9.54
CA THR A 283 29.64 -32.51 -8.23
C THR A 283 28.28 -33.16 -8.38
N LEU A 284 27.43 -32.74 -9.34
CA LEU A 284 26.13 -33.33 -9.65
C LEU A 284 26.30 -34.74 -10.24
N VAL A 285 27.19 -34.87 -11.23
CA VAL A 285 27.48 -36.13 -11.94
C VAL A 285 27.94 -37.22 -10.96
N ALA A 286 28.74 -36.87 -9.95
CA ALA A 286 29.15 -37.86 -8.94
C ALA A 286 27.96 -38.49 -8.19
N GLY A 287 26.86 -37.73 -8.03
CA GLY A 287 25.60 -38.27 -7.49
C GLY A 287 24.83 -39.10 -8.52
N TRP A 288 24.79 -38.69 -9.78
CA TRP A 288 24.07 -39.35 -10.87
C TRP A 288 24.71 -40.69 -11.28
N HIS A 289 26.04 -40.77 -11.31
CA HIS A 289 26.75 -42.01 -11.56
C HIS A 289 26.39 -43.12 -10.58
N LYS A 290 26.16 -42.77 -9.28
CA LYS A 290 25.70 -43.77 -8.29
C LYS A 290 24.30 -44.30 -8.60
N ARG A 291 23.50 -43.54 -9.35
CA ARG A 291 22.17 -43.94 -9.85
C ARG A 291 22.23 -44.60 -11.25
N GLY A 292 23.43 -44.75 -11.84
CA GLY A 292 23.62 -45.38 -13.13
C GLY A 292 23.52 -44.43 -14.34
N TYR A 293 23.43 -43.09 -14.12
CA TYR A 293 23.26 -42.13 -15.19
C TYR A 293 24.61 -41.60 -15.66
N ALA A 294 24.91 -41.73 -16.95
CA ALA A 294 26.17 -41.26 -17.57
C ALA A 294 25.91 -40.02 -18.42
N LEU A 295 25.85 -38.88 -17.78
CA LEU A 295 25.66 -37.58 -18.42
C LEU A 295 26.96 -36.76 -18.35
N SER A 296 27.20 -35.93 -19.38
CA SER A 296 28.27 -34.96 -19.38
C SER A 296 27.79 -33.65 -20.03
N MET A 297 28.54 -32.55 -19.88
CA MET A 297 28.10 -31.23 -20.32
C MET A 297 29.10 -30.62 -21.28
N GLY A 298 28.61 -30.09 -22.41
CA GLY A 298 29.38 -29.29 -23.37
C GLY A 298 28.99 -27.82 -23.31
N ILE A 299 29.94 -26.92 -23.46
CA ILE A 299 29.69 -25.46 -23.44
C ILE A 299 30.34 -24.81 -24.65
N GLY A 300 29.61 -23.88 -25.31
CA GLY A 300 30.11 -23.05 -26.38
C GLY A 300 30.01 -21.57 -26.06
N VAL A 301 31.07 -20.79 -26.21
CA VAL A 301 31.10 -19.34 -25.93
C VAL A 301 31.56 -18.56 -27.16
N ALA A 302 30.80 -17.55 -27.56
CA ALA A 302 31.15 -16.62 -28.63
C ALA A 302 30.83 -15.18 -28.23
N GLN A 303 31.59 -14.21 -28.73
CA GLN A 303 31.32 -12.79 -28.55
C GLN A 303 31.15 -12.09 -29.90
N GLY A 304 30.18 -11.20 -29.99
CA GLY A 304 29.92 -10.40 -31.18
C GLY A 304 28.67 -9.54 -31.06
N PHE A 305 28.36 -8.80 -32.11
CA PHE A 305 27.17 -7.98 -32.14
C PHE A 305 25.91 -8.82 -32.38
N ALA A 306 24.88 -8.49 -31.59
CA ALA A 306 23.52 -9.02 -31.73
C ALA A 306 22.51 -7.90 -31.73
N THR A 307 21.29 -8.18 -32.19
CA THR A 307 20.11 -7.36 -31.99
C THR A 307 19.34 -7.94 -30.83
N ILE A 308 19.02 -7.11 -29.83
CA ILE A 308 18.36 -7.48 -28.59
C ILE A 308 17.06 -6.68 -28.49
N GLY A 309 16.01 -7.27 -27.97
CA GLY A 309 14.74 -6.61 -27.78
C GLY A 309 13.57 -7.58 -27.73
N ALA A 310 12.35 -7.05 -27.74
CA ALA A 310 11.15 -7.88 -27.75
C ALA A 310 10.99 -8.60 -29.10
N ILE A 311 10.94 -9.91 -29.05
CA ILE A 311 10.75 -10.81 -30.20
C ILE A 311 9.43 -11.54 -30.01
N GLY A 312 8.61 -11.59 -31.05
CA GLY A 312 7.34 -12.29 -31.00
C GLY A 312 6.20 -11.52 -31.64
N PHE A 313 4.98 -11.81 -31.21
CA PHE A 313 3.76 -11.23 -31.73
C PHE A 313 2.87 -10.68 -30.60
N GLU A 314 1.81 -9.97 -30.94
CA GLU A 314 0.84 -9.44 -29.97
C GLU A 314 0.25 -10.58 -29.12
N GLY A 315 0.42 -10.51 -27.79
CA GLY A 315 0.02 -11.53 -26.83
C GLY A 315 1.17 -12.43 -26.34
N ARG A 316 2.30 -12.53 -27.04
CA ARG A 316 3.50 -13.24 -26.57
C ARG A 316 4.77 -12.62 -27.12
N ARG A 317 5.52 -11.97 -26.28
CA ARG A 317 6.84 -11.41 -26.58
C ARG A 317 7.84 -11.88 -25.54
N ASP A 318 8.98 -12.35 -26.05
CA ASP A 318 10.13 -12.72 -25.23
C ASP A 318 11.22 -11.67 -25.43
N TYR A 319 12.01 -11.37 -24.43
CA TYR A 319 13.19 -10.51 -24.55
C TYR A 319 14.34 -11.38 -24.99
N GLY A 320 14.72 -11.28 -26.26
CA GLY A 320 15.62 -12.21 -26.88
C GLY A 320 16.81 -11.56 -27.61
N VAL A 321 17.76 -12.38 -27.97
CA VAL A 321 19.01 -12.01 -28.61
C VAL A 321 19.14 -12.72 -29.95
N ILE A 322 19.18 -11.98 -31.06
CA ILE A 322 19.34 -12.52 -32.42
C ILE A 322 20.64 -12.02 -33.04
N GLY A 323 21.46 -12.95 -33.52
CA GLY A 323 22.70 -12.61 -34.22
C GLY A 323 23.52 -13.83 -34.64
N THR A 324 24.51 -13.61 -35.50
CA THR A 324 25.47 -14.66 -35.87
C THR A 324 26.26 -15.17 -34.66
N VAL A 325 26.40 -14.34 -33.62
CA VAL A 325 27.11 -14.69 -32.39
C VAL A 325 26.38 -15.81 -31.62
N THR A 326 25.06 -15.78 -31.57
CA THR A 326 24.25 -16.82 -30.87
C THR A 326 24.35 -18.14 -31.65
N ASN A 327 24.27 -18.08 -32.99
CA ASN A 327 24.47 -19.25 -33.84
C ASN A 327 25.87 -19.84 -33.68
N LEU A 328 26.89 -18.99 -33.59
CA LEU A 328 28.27 -19.44 -33.40
C LEU A 328 28.45 -20.14 -32.05
N ALA A 329 27.98 -19.56 -30.98
CA ALA A 329 28.02 -20.17 -29.64
C ALA A 329 27.29 -21.53 -29.60
N ALA A 330 26.10 -21.63 -30.23
CA ALA A 330 25.36 -22.86 -30.36
C ALA A 330 26.11 -23.93 -31.12
N ARG A 331 26.78 -23.58 -32.23
CA ARG A 331 27.59 -24.55 -33.01
C ARG A 331 28.83 -24.99 -32.25
N LEU A 332 29.52 -24.07 -31.57
CA LEU A 332 30.66 -24.43 -30.71
C LEU A 332 30.21 -25.37 -29.57
N CYS A 333 29.06 -25.10 -28.95
CA CYS A 333 28.48 -26.00 -27.98
C CYS A 333 28.23 -27.38 -28.61
N GLY A 334 27.62 -27.46 -29.78
CA GLY A 334 27.36 -28.73 -30.48
C GLY A 334 28.61 -29.56 -30.77
N GLU A 335 29.75 -28.93 -31.09
CA GLU A 335 31.03 -29.60 -31.31
C GLU A 335 31.78 -29.96 -30.03
N ALA A 336 31.46 -29.30 -28.92
CA ALA A 336 32.10 -29.58 -27.64
C ALA A 336 31.77 -30.99 -27.13
N THR A 337 32.79 -31.75 -26.79
CA THR A 337 32.65 -33.05 -26.13
C THR A 337 32.26 -32.89 -24.65
N GLY A 338 31.92 -33.99 -23.99
CA GLY A 338 31.59 -33.97 -22.55
C GLY A 338 32.75 -33.42 -21.70
N GLY A 339 32.44 -32.43 -20.85
CA GLY A 339 33.43 -31.73 -20.03
C GLY A 339 34.18 -30.60 -20.74
N GLN A 340 33.94 -30.39 -22.04
CA GLN A 340 34.67 -29.42 -22.84
C GLN A 340 33.95 -28.06 -22.90
N ILE A 341 34.76 -26.97 -22.86
CA ILE A 341 34.33 -25.60 -23.12
C ILE A 341 35.03 -25.15 -24.39
N LEU A 342 34.26 -24.87 -25.45
CA LEU A 342 34.80 -24.32 -26.71
C LEU A 342 34.51 -22.83 -26.81
N ILE A 343 35.53 -22.07 -27.18
CA ILE A 343 35.43 -20.62 -27.36
C ILE A 343 35.85 -20.19 -28.75
N SER A 344 35.24 -19.13 -29.28
CA SER A 344 35.64 -18.53 -30.54
C SER A 344 36.98 -17.79 -30.43
N HIS A 345 37.67 -17.59 -31.57
CA HIS A 345 38.93 -16.81 -31.64
C HIS A 345 38.78 -15.41 -31.00
N ARG A 346 37.62 -14.75 -31.19
CA ARG A 346 37.37 -13.45 -30.59
C ARG A 346 37.34 -13.53 -29.05
N VAL A 347 36.70 -14.53 -28.47
CA VAL A 347 36.66 -14.76 -27.00
C VAL A 347 38.08 -15.07 -26.49
N TYR A 348 38.87 -15.86 -27.22
CA TYR A 348 40.26 -16.16 -26.86
C TYR A 348 41.06 -14.90 -26.57
N GLY A 349 40.92 -13.85 -27.41
CA GLY A 349 41.61 -12.58 -27.21
C GLY A 349 41.31 -11.84 -25.92
N PHE A 350 40.17 -12.14 -25.27
CA PHE A 350 39.75 -11.52 -23.98
C PHE A 350 40.06 -12.39 -22.76
N VAL A 351 40.44 -13.64 -22.94
CA VAL A 351 40.57 -14.60 -21.81
C VAL A 351 41.98 -15.22 -21.73
N SER A 352 42.84 -14.96 -22.68
CA SER A 352 44.20 -15.53 -22.75
C SER A 352 45.08 -15.24 -21.54
N ASP A 353 44.77 -14.17 -20.78
CA ASP A 353 45.57 -13.77 -19.61
C ASP A 353 45.24 -14.58 -18.34
N PHE A 354 44.06 -15.19 -18.28
CA PHE A 354 43.60 -15.90 -17.10
C PHE A 354 43.19 -17.35 -17.35
N ALA A 355 42.77 -17.68 -18.59
CA ALA A 355 42.29 -19.00 -18.94
C ALA A 355 43.36 -19.83 -19.62
N ARG A 356 43.55 -21.07 -19.17
CA ARG A 356 44.39 -22.05 -19.82
C ARG A 356 43.65 -22.61 -21.04
N THR A 357 44.13 -22.28 -22.23
CA THR A 357 43.46 -22.64 -23.50
C THR A 357 44.38 -23.44 -24.41
N GLU A 358 43.80 -24.29 -25.26
CA GLU A 358 44.46 -25.05 -26.29
C GLU A 358 43.74 -24.87 -27.63
N PRO A 359 44.45 -24.64 -28.74
CA PRO A 359 43.84 -24.53 -30.06
C PRO A 359 43.26 -25.90 -30.48
N VAL A 360 41.96 -25.91 -30.82
CA VAL A 360 41.31 -27.10 -31.39
C VAL A 360 41.52 -27.16 -32.92
N GLY A 361 41.84 -26.02 -33.51
CA GLY A 361 41.99 -25.88 -34.94
C GLY A 361 40.81 -25.22 -35.63
N GLU A 362 40.68 -25.45 -36.92
CA GLU A 362 39.61 -24.92 -37.76
C GLU A 362 38.44 -25.90 -37.80
N LEU A 363 37.28 -25.47 -37.35
CA LEU A 363 36.03 -26.22 -37.34
C LEU A 363 35.15 -25.81 -38.53
N GLN A 364 34.64 -26.78 -39.28
CA GLN A 364 33.66 -26.55 -40.33
C GLN A 364 32.25 -26.61 -39.70
N LEU A 365 31.73 -25.46 -39.29
CA LEU A 365 30.45 -25.37 -38.60
C LEU A 365 29.28 -25.23 -39.59
N LYS A 366 28.21 -25.95 -39.37
CA LYS A 366 26.98 -25.89 -40.18
C LYS A 366 26.42 -24.47 -40.24
N GLY A 367 26.27 -23.93 -41.45
CA GLY A 367 25.73 -22.56 -41.68
C GLY A 367 26.82 -21.49 -41.73
N PHE A 368 28.09 -21.82 -41.56
CA PHE A 368 29.23 -20.91 -41.75
C PHE A 368 29.98 -21.28 -43.02
N HIS A 369 30.21 -20.30 -43.90
CA HIS A 369 30.88 -20.52 -45.17
C HIS A 369 32.41 -20.69 -45.05
N ARG A 370 33.00 -20.22 -43.97
CA ARG A 370 34.43 -20.30 -43.69
C ARG A 370 34.66 -21.10 -42.41
N PRO A 371 35.74 -21.89 -42.35
CA PRO A 371 36.15 -22.53 -41.14
C PRO A 371 36.33 -21.53 -40.01
N ILE A 372 35.98 -21.93 -38.80
CA ILE A 372 36.07 -21.10 -37.60
C ILE A 372 37.18 -21.66 -36.70
N THR A 373 38.15 -20.83 -36.38
CA THR A 373 39.16 -21.18 -35.38
C THR A 373 38.54 -21.20 -33.97
N ALA A 374 38.69 -22.33 -33.27
CA ALA A 374 38.19 -22.53 -31.94
C ALA A 374 39.30 -22.94 -30.97
N TYR A 375 39.07 -22.68 -29.68
CA TYR A 375 39.97 -23.02 -28.60
C TYR A 375 39.18 -23.76 -27.51
N ALA A 376 39.80 -24.80 -26.91
CA ALA A 376 39.29 -25.46 -25.73
C ALA A 376 39.84 -24.77 -24.47
N VAL A 377 38.95 -24.57 -23.46
CA VAL A 377 39.33 -24.03 -22.16
C VAL A 377 39.44 -25.17 -21.15
N HIS A 378 40.59 -25.26 -20.49
CA HIS A 378 40.88 -26.32 -19.50
C HIS A 378 40.84 -25.84 -18.06
N GLY A 379 40.44 -24.59 -17.81
CA GLY A 379 40.39 -23.98 -16.49
C GLY A 379 41.20 -22.70 -16.38
N TYR A 380 41.54 -22.32 -15.17
CA TYR A 380 42.36 -21.13 -14.93
C TYR A 380 43.85 -21.42 -15.12
N GLN A 381 44.60 -20.38 -15.49
CA GLN A 381 46.06 -20.39 -15.40
C GLN A 381 46.53 -20.32 -13.94
N ASP A 382 47.74 -20.83 -13.67
CA ASP A 382 48.30 -20.76 -12.31
C ASP A 382 48.48 -19.29 -11.88
N GLY A 383 47.92 -18.94 -10.73
CA GLY A 383 47.96 -17.58 -10.17
C GLY A 383 46.92 -16.60 -10.73
N ALA A 384 46.00 -17.02 -11.62
CA ALA A 384 44.96 -16.17 -12.16
C ALA A 384 43.97 -15.71 -11.09
N VAL A 385 43.54 -14.44 -11.17
CA VAL A 385 42.51 -13.88 -10.27
C VAL A 385 41.16 -14.43 -10.69
N ARG A 386 40.48 -15.13 -9.76
CA ARG A 386 39.10 -15.59 -9.94
C ARG A 386 38.15 -14.46 -9.53
N LEU A 387 37.22 -14.10 -10.38
CA LEU A 387 36.04 -13.35 -9.91
C LEU A 387 35.32 -14.26 -8.91
N ARG A 388 35.17 -13.82 -7.68
CA ARG A 388 34.33 -14.55 -6.70
C ARG A 388 32.87 -14.33 -7.11
N ALA A 389 32.17 -15.43 -7.33
CA ALA A 389 30.73 -15.46 -7.51
C ALA A 389 29.99 -14.96 -6.27
#